data_e2b3ed69348fb094bcda8aee78ca12cd
#
_entry.id   e2b3ed69348fb094bcda8aee78ca12cd
#
_cell.length_a   1.000
_cell.length_b   1.000
_cell.length_c   1.000
_cell.angle_alpha   90.00
_cell.angle_beta   90.00
_cell.angle_gamma   90.00
#
_symmetry.space_group_name_H-M   'P 1'
#
loop_
_entity.id
_entity.type
_entity.pdbx_description
1 polymer ?
#
loop_
_entity_poly.entity_id
_entity_poly.type
_entity_poly.pdbx_seq_one_letter_code
_entity_poly.pdbx_strand_id
1 'polypeptide(L)'
;FQQIDCLVFFDLYDRKDVKAYGAVATSYNHTYPESPRSKHLYNLTLQSMKVLRAQRPVDYSNVETKEISFLDIELPDVRGEVVKLSTVAPGKVVLINFTAYQTEWSPALNMALGELSTKYHDQELEIYQVSLDSDFHFWRNGASNLPWVTVHDPQSVYSQVAGLYNVKQLPALFILDRKGNL
;
A
#
# COMPACT_ATOMS: atom_id res chain seq x y z
N PHE A 1 32.63 1.69 -0.51
CA PHE A 1 32.03 1.72 0.82
C PHE A 1 32.27 0.36 1.45
N GLN A 2 33.13 0.27 2.46
CA GLN A 2 33.24 -0.91 3.29
C GLN A 2 32.00 -1.01 4.13
N GLN A 3 31.27 -2.11 3.99
CA GLN A 3 30.19 -2.50 4.87
C GLN A 3 30.82 -2.93 6.18
N ILE A 4 30.86 -2.04 7.15
CA ILE A 4 31.27 -2.37 8.51
C ILE A 4 30.01 -2.79 9.24
N ASP A 5 29.89 -4.08 9.48
CA ASP A 5 28.96 -4.76 10.38
C ASP A 5 27.59 -4.10 10.56
N CYS A 6 26.70 -4.25 9.56
CA CYS A 6 25.25 -3.98 9.66
C CYS A 6 24.80 -2.65 10.27
N LEU A 7 25.68 -1.67 10.48
CA LEU A 7 25.34 -0.35 10.95
C LEU A 7 25.04 0.56 9.75
N VAL A 8 23.77 0.79 9.47
CA VAL A 8 23.34 1.85 8.57
C VAL A 8 23.48 3.16 9.33
N PHE A 9 24.56 3.91 9.09
CA PHE A 9 24.77 5.21 9.72
C PHE A 9 23.79 6.29 9.24
N PHE A 10 23.24 6.14 8.04
CA PHE A 10 22.28 7.06 7.44
C PHE A 10 21.26 6.29 6.62
N ASP A 11 20.00 6.55 6.85
CA ASP A 11 18.90 5.98 6.08
C ASP A 11 18.33 7.03 5.10
N LEU A 12 18.39 6.72 3.82
CA LEU A 12 17.84 7.58 2.75
C LEU A 12 16.32 7.78 2.88
N TYR A 13 15.63 6.95 3.64
CA TYR A 13 14.20 7.02 3.89
C TYR A 13 13.85 7.56 5.28
N ASP A 14 14.86 7.94 6.09
CA ASP A 14 14.64 8.73 7.31
C ASP A 14 14.54 10.22 6.97
N ARG A 15 13.54 10.91 7.56
CA ARG A 15 13.28 12.34 7.30
C ARG A 15 14.41 13.27 7.74
N LYS A 16 15.17 12.87 8.74
CA LYS A 16 16.30 13.68 9.24
C LYS A 16 17.50 13.49 8.32
N ASP A 17 17.76 12.25 7.97
CA ASP A 17 18.93 11.89 7.17
C ASP A 17 18.79 12.36 5.72
N VAL A 18 17.59 12.30 5.12
CA VAL A 18 17.37 12.78 3.74
C VAL A 18 17.66 14.26 3.56
N LYS A 19 17.54 15.09 4.63
CA LYS A 19 17.90 16.50 4.59
C LYS A 19 19.43 16.67 4.50
N ALA A 20 20.17 15.85 5.26
CA ALA A 20 21.64 15.85 5.19
C ALA A 20 22.11 15.37 3.82
N TYR A 21 21.52 14.30 3.28
CA TYR A 21 21.79 13.86 1.91
C TYR A 21 21.50 14.94 0.87
N GLY A 22 20.39 15.67 1.02
CA GLY A 22 20.03 16.78 0.14
C GLY A 22 21.08 17.89 0.11
N ALA A 23 21.58 18.27 1.26
CA ALA A 23 22.63 19.28 1.37
C ALA A 23 23.94 18.82 0.71
N VAL A 24 24.36 17.58 1.00
CA VAL A 24 25.57 16.98 0.39
C VAL A 24 25.41 16.81 -1.11
N ALA A 25 24.27 16.28 -1.58
CA ALA A 25 24.01 16.08 -3.00
C ALA A 25 24.02 17.41 -3.79
N THR A 26 23.43 18.46 -3.20
CA THR A 26 23.42 19.82 -3.81
C THR A 26 24.82 20.39 -3.89
N SER A 27 25.59 20.34 -2.80
CA SER A 27 26.98 20.82 -2.76
C SER A 27 27.86 20.07 -3.72
N TYR A 28 27.75 18.73 -3.78
CA TYR A 28 28.54 17.90 -4.68
C TYR A 28 28.19 18.14 -6.16
N ASN A 29 26.90 18.32 -6.46
CA ASN A 29 26.46 18.62 -7.81
C ASN A 29 26.89 20.03 -8.27
N HIS A 30 26.97 20.99 -7.34
CA HIS A 30 27.50 22.32 -7.63
C HIS A 30 29.00 22.29 -7.91
N THR A 31 29.76 21.53 -7.13
CA THR A 31 31.21 21.46 -7.25
C THR A 31 31.67 20.57 -8.41
N TYR A 32 30.94 19.49 -8.67
CA TYR A 32 31.30 18.48 -9.70
C TYR A 32 30.08 18.13 -10.57
N PRO A 33 29.57 19.07 -11.38
CA PRO A 33 28.31 18.88 -12.12
C PRO A 33 28.37 17.76 -13.18
N GLU A 34 29.54 17.52 -13.74
CA GLU A 34 29.72 16.50 -14.77
C GLU A 34 30.05 15.10 -14.22
N SER A 35 30.25 15.00 -12.91
CA SER A 35 30.55 13.71 -12.29
C SER A 35 29.33 12.77 -12.31
N PRO A 36 29.46 11.53 -12.85
CA PRO A 36 28.37 10.55 -12.78
C PRO A 36 27.94 10.23 -11.35
N ARG A 37 28.86 10.30 -10.38
CA ARG A 37 28.57 10.06 -8.96
C ARG A 37 27.74 11.18 -8.36
N SER A 38 27.99 12.43 -8.73
CA SER A 38 27.20 13.60 -8.30
C SER A 38 25.75 13.48 -8.82
N LYS A 39 25.61 13.18 -10.11
CA LYS A 39 24.31 12.96 -10.75
C LYS A 39 23.53 11.80 -10.10
N HIS A 40 24.22 10.69 -9.81
CA HIS A 40 23.61 9.54 -9.14
C HIS A 40 23.13 9.88 -7.73
N LEU A 41 23.97 10.51 -6.90
CA LEU A 41 23.63 10.92 -5.54
C LEU A 41 22.46 11.89 -5.53
N TYR A 42 22.46 12.86 -6.45
CA TYR A 42 21.38 13.84 -6.57
C TYR A 42 20.04 13.17 -6.94
N ASN A 43 20.05 12.28 -7.94
CA ASN A 43 18.84 11.55 -8.33
C ASN A 43 18.31 10.65 -7.22
N LEU A 44 19.20 9.94 -6.52
CA LEU A 44 18.84 9.09 -5.40
C LEU A 44 18.17 9.91 -4.28
N THR A 45 18.73 11.07 -3.96
CA THR A 45 18.15 11.97 -2.95
C THR A 45 16.79 12.52 -3.38
N LEU A 46 16.64 12.88 -4.66
CA LEU A 46 15.34 13.33 -5.20
C LEU A 46 14.26 12.23 -5.11
N GLN A 47 14.62 10.99 -5.41
CA GLN A 47 13.72 9.85 -5.26
C GLN A 47 13.29 9.65 -3.81
N SER A 48 14.25 9.67 -2.88
CA SER A 48 13.97 9.55 -1.45
C SER A 48 13.06 10.67 -0.94
N MET A 49 13.30 11.91 -1.38
CA MET A 49 12.45 13.05 -1.04
C MET A 49 11.01 12.91 -1.60
N LYS A 50 10.86 12.35 -2.81
CA LYS A 50 9.52 12.08 -3.38
C LYS A 50 8.77 11.05 -2.54
N VAL A 51 9.42 9.94 -2.19
CA VAL A 51 8.84 8.89 -1.34
C VAL A 51 8.42 9.46 0.03
N LEU A 52 9.30 10.21 0.69
CA LEU A 52 9.01 10.82 2.00
C LEU A 52 7.95 11.92 1.95
N ARG A 53 7.79 12.62 0.81
CA ARG A 53 6.69 13.57 0.60
C ARG A 53 5.36 12.85 0.40
N ALA A 54 5.37 11.73 -0.31
CA ALA A 54 4.18 10.88 -0.47
C ALA A 54 3.75 10.24 0.87
N GLN A 55 4.71 9.98 1.77
CA GLN A 55 4.48 9.49 3.14
C GLN A 55 4.16 10.62 4.15
N ARG A 56 3.73 11.81 3.71
CA ARG A 56 3.21 12.80 4.67
C ARG A 56 2.03 12.19 5.40
N PRO A 57 2.01 12.19 6.74
CA PRO A 57 0.77 11.89 7.45
C PRO A 57 -0.27 12.88 6.94
N VAL A 58 -1.35 12.35 6.41
CA VAL A 58 -2.53 13.15 6.10
C VAL A 58 -2.96 13.74 7.42
N ASP A 59 -3.04 15.06 7.50
CA ASP A 59 -3.51 15.75 8.69
C ASP A 59 -5.02 15.52 8.78
N TYR A 60 -5.42 14.55 9.59
CA TYR A 60 -6.83 14.16 9.79
C TYR A 60 -7.60 15.16 10.68
N SER A 61 -6.99 16.29 11.09
CA SER A 61 -7.61 17.25 12.01
C SER A 61 -8.79 18.03 11.43
N ASN A 62 -9.14 17.88 10.14
CA ASN A 62 -10.25 18.57 9.48
C ASN A 62 -11.25 17.67 8.74
N VAL A 63 -11.28 16.37 9.04
CA VAL A 63 -12.34 15.50 8.54
C VAL A 63 -13.45 15.50 9.57
N GLU A 64 -14.62 16.05 9.21
CA GLU A 64 -15.83 15.87 10.00
C GLU A 64 -16.05 14.37 10.17
N THR A 65 -15.76 13.86 11.36
CA THR A 65 -15.86 12.47 11.74
C THR A 65 -17.32 12.07 11.87
N LYS A 66 -17.90 11.49 10.83
CA LYS A 66 -18.72 10.33 11.09
C LYS A 66 -17.78 9.31 11.72
N GLU A 67 -18.13 8.81 12.90
CA GLU A 67 -17.33 7.83 13.63
C GLU A 67 -17.12 6.56 12.80
N ILE A 68 -16.13 6.60 11.91
CA ILE A 68 -15.60 5.42 11.22
C ILE A 68 -14.42 4.98 12.08
N SER A 69 -14.56 3.86 12.78
CA SER A 69 -13.53 3.34 13.68
C SER A 69 -12.39 2.61 12.96
N PHE A 70 -12.39 2.61 11.63
CA PHE A 70 -11.35 2.00 10.80
C PHE A 70 -10.80 2.99 9.77
N LEU A 71 -9.60 2.70 9.26
CA LEU A 71 -8.97 3.47 8.19
C LEU A 71 -9.67 3.16 6.86
N ASP A 72 -10.31 4.14 6.26
CA ASP A 72 -11.03 3.93 5.00
C ASP A 72 -10.07 3.67 3.84
N ILE A 73 -10.50 2.83 2.93
CA ILE A 73 -9.78 2.48 1.70
C ILE A 73 -10.63 2.96 0.53
N GLU A 74 -10.03 3.77 -0.35
CA GLU A 74 -10.66 4.27 -1.56
C GLU A 74 -9.77 3.93 -2.76
N LEU A 75 -10.11 2.88 -3.49
CA LEU A 75 -9.31 2.39 -4.61
C LEU A 75 -10.21 1.98 -5.78
N PRO A 76 -9.69 2.02 -7.02
CA PRO A 76 -10.45 1.62 -8.21
C PRO A 76 -10.64 0.10 -8.29
N ASP A 77 -11.82 -0.31 -8.73
CA ASP A 77 -12.15 -1.68 -9.10
C ASP A 77 -11.70 -2.02 -10.55
N VAL A 78 -12.04 -3.22 -11.03
CA VAL A 78 -11.71 -3.69 -12.39
C VAL A 78 -12.33 -2.85 -13.52
N ARG A 79 -13.35 -2.04 -13.21
CA ARG A 79 -14.03 -1.12 -14.14
C ARG A 79 -13.45 0.29 -14.07
N GLY A 80 -12.58 0.55 -13.08
CA GLY A 80 -12.02 1.87 -12.79
C GLY A 80 -12.92 2.72 -11.89
N GLU A 81 -13.98 2.15 -11.32
CA GLU A 81 -14.86 2.83 -10.37
C GLU A 81 -14.23 2.78 -8.96
N VAL A 82 -14.23 3.92 -8.26
CA VAL A 82 -13.69 3.98 -6.90
C VAL A 82 -14.65 3.32 -5.94
N VAL A 83 -14.21 2.25 -5.29
CA VAL A 83 -14.95 1.54 -4.24
C VAL A 83 -14.36 1.88 -2.89
N LYS A 84 -15.21 2.42 -1.99
CA LYS A 84 -14.81 2.76 -0.62
C LYS A 84 -15.15 1.62 0.32
N LEU A 85 -14.20 1.28 1.20
CA LEU A 85 -14.45 0.30 2.26
C LEU A 85 -15.61 0.73 3.16
N SER A 86 -15.72 2.02 3.46
CA SER A 86 -16.82 2.61 4.24
C SER A 86 -18.21 2.47 3.61
N THR A 87 -18.30 2.24 2.31
CA THR A 87 -19.58 1.96 1.64
C THR A 87 -19.94 0.47 1.63
N VAL A 88 -18.94 -0.40 1.78
CA VAL A 88 -19.09 -1.86 1.75
C VAL A 88 -19.35 -2.43 3.15
N ALA A 89 -18.73 -1.85 4.17
CA ALA A 89 -18.67 -2.36 5.54
C ALA A 89 -19.96 -2.25 6.38
N PRO A 90 -20.90 -1.29 6.17
CA PRO A 90 -21.99 -1.08 7.10
C PRO A 90 -22.83 -2.34 7.35
N GLY A 91 -22.86 -2.78 8.63
CA GLY A 91 -23.64 -3.95 9.07
C GLY A 91 -23.03 -5.31 8.75
N LYS A 92 -21.91 -5.35 8.01
CA LYS A 92 -21.24 -6.57 7.58
C LYS A 92 -19.99 -6.86 8.40
N VAL A 93 -19.60 -8.14 8.41
CA VAL A 93 -18.21 -8.53 8.74
C VAL A 93 -17.42 -8.45 7.46
N VAL A 94 -16.33 -7.66 7.45
CA VAL A 94 -15.50 -7.53 6.25
C VAL A 94 -14.12 -8.17 6.45
N LEU A 95 -13.78 -9.10 5.57
CA LEU A 95 -12.43 -9.62 5.47
C LEU A 95 -11.65 -8.78 4.48
N ILE A 96 -10.75 -7.92 5.00
CA ILE A 96 -9.84 -7.13 4.19
C ILE A 96 -8.61 -7.97 3.90
N ASN A 97 -8.30 -8.17 2.63
CA ASN A 97 -7.15 -8.96 2.20
C ASN A 97 -6.23 -8.15 1.28
N PHE A 98 -5.01 -7.92 1.72
CA PHE A 98 -3.95 -7.39 0.86
C PHE A 98 -3.22 -8.55 0.20
N THR A 99 -3.10 -8.50 -1.13
CA THR A 99 -2.58 -9.60 -1.95
C THR A 99 -1.81 -9.10 -3.17
N ALA A 100 -1.12 -10.04 -3.84
CA ALA A 100 -0.60 -9.86 -5.18
C ALA A 100 -0.90 -11.12 -6.00
N TYR A 101 -1.61 -10.97 -7.10
CA TYR A 101 -2.10 -12.07 -7.93
C TYR A 101 -0.98 -12.79 -8.70
N GLN A 102 0.12 -12.10 -8.97
CA GLN A 102 1.28 -12.69 -9.65
C GLN A 102 2.13 -13.61 -8.77
N THR A 103 1.74 -13.82 -7.52
CA THR A 103 2.43 -14.75 -6.62
C THR A 103 1.92 -16.18 -6.75
N GLU A 104 2.80 -17.16 -6.53
CA GLU A 104 2.47 -18.59 -6.67
C GLU A 104 1.38 -19.07 -5.69
N TRP A 105 1.26 -18.42 -4.52
CA TRP A 105 0.25 -18.76 -3.52
C TRP A 105 -1.13 -18.13 -3.76
N SER A 106 -1.24 -17.14 -4.64
CA SER A 106 -2.48 -16.39 -4.87
C SER A 106 -3.66 -17.27 -5.33
N PRO A 107 -3.50 -18.27 -6.23
CA PRO A 107 -4.61 -19.13 -6.61
C PRO A 107 -5.18 -19.93 -5.43
N ALA A 108 -4.31 -20.49 -4.59
CA ALA A 108 -4.74 -21.27 -3.42
C ALA A 108 -5.45 -20.37 -2.38
N LEU A 109 -4.96 -19.15 -2.18
CA LEU A 109 -5.61 -18.18 -1.32
C LEU A 109 -7.01 -17.81 -1.84
N ASN A 110 -7.14 -17.51 -3.12
CA ASN A 110 -8.42 -17.16 -3.73
C ASN A 110 -9.42 -18.31 -3.68
N MET A 111 -8.98 -19.57 -3.79
CA MET A 111 -9.85 -20.73 -3.56
C MET A 111 -10.36 -20.76 -2.11
N ALA A 112 -9.48 -20.61 -1.12
CA ALA A 112 -9.88 -20.58 0.29
C ALA A 112 -10.83 -19.41 0.61
N LEU A 113 -10.58 -18.24 0.05
CA LEU A 113 -11.48 -17.09 0.16
C LEU A 113 -12.84 -17.36 -0.50
N GLY A 114 -12.87 -18.07 -1.62
CA GLY A 114 -14.10 -18.50 -2.29
C GLY A 114 -14.95 -19.45 -1.45
N GLU A 115 -14.31 -20.39 -0.76
CA GLU A 115 -14.99 -21.28 0.19
C GLU A 115 -15.58 -20.50 1.37
N LEU A 116 -14.82 -19.55 1.92
CA LEU A 116 -15.28 -18.67 3.00
C LEU A 116 -16.45 -17.80 2.52
N SER A 117 -16.33 -17.17 1.36
CA SER A 117 -17.39 -16.36 0.77
C SER A 117 -18.67 -17.17 0.60
N THR A 118 -18.59 -18.35 -0.01
CA THR A 118 -19.74 -19.22 -0.22
C THR A 118 -20.38 -19.66 1.11
N LYS A 119 -19.56 -19.99 2.11
CA LYS A 119 -20.03 -20.51 3.39
C LYS A 119 -20.71 -19.46 4.25
N TYR A 120 -20.24 -18.21 4.19
CA TYR A 120 -20.66 -17.15 5.10
C TYR A 120 -21.37 -15.98 4.42
N HIS A 121 -21.65 -16.08 3.11
CA HIS A 121 -22.36 -15.03 2.37
C HIS A 121 -23.70 -14.66 3.01
N ASP A 122 -24.51 -15.65 3.39
CA ASP A 122 -25.79 -15.46 4.03
C ASP A 122 -25.69 -14.91 5.47
N GLN A 123 -24.46 -14.89 6.03
CA GLN A 123 -24.17 -14.34 7.37
C GLN A 123 -23.53 -12.97 7.29
N GLU A 124 -23.68 -12.29 6.15
CA GLU A 124 -23.18 -10.93 5.91
C GLU A 124 -21.65 -10.82 5.96
N LEU A 125 -20.92 -11.88 5.57
CA LEU A 125 -19.49 -11.77 5.30
C LEU A 125 -19.28 -11.14 3.92
N GLU A 126 -18.47 -10.09 3.88
CA GLU A 126 -17.98 -9.50 2.65
C GLU A 126 -16.45 -9.62 2.58
N ILE A 127 -15.91 -9.79 1.39
CA ILE A 127 -14.47 -9.76 1.17
C ILE A 127 -14.11 -8.50 0.39
N TYR A 128 -13.17 -7.74 0.94
CA TYR A 128 -12.61 -6.55 0.31
C TYR A 128 -11.13 -6.81 0.04
N GLN A 129 -10.81 -7.16 -1.20
CA GLN A 129 -9.47 -7.59 -1.59
C GLN A 129 -8.72 -6.47 -2.30
N VAL A 130 -7.57 -6.09 -1.74
CA VAL A 130 -6.68 -5.04 -2.24
C VAL A 130 -5.49 -5.68 -2.94
N SER A 131 -5.39 -5.50 -4.25
CA SER A 131 -4.23 -5.92 -5.02
C SER A 131 -3.12 -4.87 -4.96
N LEU A 132 -1.92 -5.34 -4.67
CA LEU A 132 -0.68 -4.57 -4.75
C LEU A 132 0.19 -5.01 -5.94
N ASP A 133 -0.42 -5.60 -6.97
CA ASP A 133 0.30 -5.95 -8.19
C ASP A 133 0.80 -4.69 -8.91
N SER A 134 2.02 -4.74 -9.42
CA SER A 134 2.56 -3.67 -10.25
C SER A 134 2.00 -3.71 -11.67
N ASP A 135 1.53 -4.87 -12.12
CA ASP A 135 0.93 -5.07 -13.45
C ASP A 135 -0.59 -5.09 -13.36
N PHE A 136 -1.20 -4.02 -13.89
CA PHE A 136 -2.65 -3.85 -13.97
C PHE A 136 -3.35 -4.97 -14.74
N HIS A 137 -2.76 -5.44 -15.84
CA HIS A 137 -3.38 -6.47 -16.68
C HIS A 137 -3.39 -7.81 -15.98
N PHE A 138 -2.34 -8.12 -15.24
CA PHE A 138 -2.26 -9.34 -14.46
C PHE A 138 -3.33 -9.38 -13.38
N TRP A 139 -3.43 -8.32 -12.59
CA TRP A 139 -4.49 -8.17 -11.61
C TRP A 139 -5.88 -8.27 -12.23
N ARG A 140 -6.15 -7.50 -13.28
CA ARG A 140 -7.47 -7.46 -13.92
C ARG A 140 -7.93 -8.85 -14.38
N ASN A 141 -7.03 -9.62 -14.97
CA ASN A 141 -7.35 -10.98 -15.43
C ASN A 141 -7.68 -11.91 -14.26
N GLY A 142 -6.94 -11.84 -13.16
CA GLY A 142 -7.18 -12.66 -11.97
C GLY A 142 -8.42 -12.24 -11.18
N ALA A 143 -8.73 -10.95 -11.14
CA ALA A 143 -9.82 -10.38 -10.34
C ALA A 143 -11.20 -10.43 -11.02
N SER A 144 -11.25 -10.46 -12.36
CA SER A 144 -12.49 -10.27 -13.13
C SER A 144 -13.61 -11.29 -12.84
N ASN A 145 -13.27 -12.47 -12.34
CA ASN A 145 -14.20 -13.56 -12.10
C ASN A 145 -14.45 -13.83 -10.61
N LEU A 146 -13.94 -12.99 -9.73
CA LEU A 146 -14.13 -13.19 -8.30
C LEU A 146 -15.46 -12.58 -7.85
N PRO A 147 -16.21 -13.29 -6.97
CA PRO A 147 -17.56 -12.87 -6.57
C PRO A 147 -17.58 -11.82 -5.47
N TRP A 148 -16.45 -11.26 -5.07
CA TRP A 148 -16.30 -10.25 -4.04
C TRP A 148 -15.67 -8.98 -4.55
N VAL A 149 -15.59 -7.96 -3.69
CA VAL A 149 -14.98 -6.67 -4.03
C VAL A 149 -13.47 -6.82 -4.20
N THR A 150 -12.96 -6.45 -5.38
CA THR A 150 -11.54 -6.41 -5.69
C THR A 150 -11.16 -5.03 -6.18
N VAL A 151 -10.16 -4.45 -5.52
CA VAL A 151 -9.62 -3.12 -5.86
C VAL A 151 -8.12 -3.19 -6.08
N HIS A 152 -7.56 -2.21 -6.77
CA HIS A 152 -6.15 -2.19 -7.13
C HIS A 152 -5.48 -0.90 -6.69
N ASP A 153 -4.35 -1.02 -5.98
CA ASP A 153 -3.48 0.10 -5.71
C ASP A 153 -2.28 0.09 -6.68
N PRO A 154 -2.25 1.01 -7.66
CA PRO A 154 -1.17 1.08 -8.63
C PRO A 154 0.17 1.50 -8.01
N GLN A 155 0.19 1.96 -6.77
CA GLN A 155 1.42 2.29 -6.06
C GLN A 155 2.17 1.03 -5.58
N SER A 156 1.53 -0.14 -5.59
CA SER A 156 2.16 -1.44 -5.29
C SER A 156 2.94 -1.41 -3.96
N VAL A 157 4.24 -1.64 -4.01
CA VAL A 157 5.11 -1.60 -2.81
C VAL A 157 5.17 -0.24 -2.11
N TYR A 158 4.73 0.83 -2.76
CA TYR A 158 4.66 2.18 -2.20
C TYR A 158 3.24 2.56 -1.77
N SER A 159 2.34 1.59 -1.70
CA SER A 159 0.95 1.78 -1.29
C SER A 159 0.85 2.49 0.07
N GLN A 160 0.20 3.64 0.07
CA GLN A 160 -0.08 4.37 1.31
C GLN A 160 -1.10 3.60 2.17
N VAL A 161 -2.06 2.97 1.51
CA VAL A 161 -3.10 2.16 2.18
C VAL A 161 -2.46 0.97 2.90
N ALA A 162 -1.56 0.23 2.23
CA ALA A 162 -0.81 -0.85 2.86
C ALA A 162 0.03 -0.34 4.04
N GLY A 163 0.63 0.85 3.91
CA GLY A 163 1.37 1.51 4.98
C GLY A 163 0.50 1.86 6.19
N LEU A 164 -0.72 2.38 5.97
CA LEU A 164 -1.69 2.71 7.02
C LEU A 164 -2.12 1.45 7.80
N TYR A 165 -2.33 0.34 7.10
CA TYR A 165 -2.65 -0.96 7.71
C TYR A 165 -1.44 -1.71 8.24
N ASN A 166 -0.24 -1.11 8.20
CA ASN A 166 1.03 -1.73 8.64
C ASN A 166 1.29 -3.09 7.97
N VAL A 167 0.94 -3.22 6.69
CA VAL A 167 1.18 -4.41 5.89
C VAL A 167 2.67 -4.51 5.59
N LYS A 168 3.34 -5.51 6.17
CA LYS A 168 4.78 -5.74 6.00
C LYS A 168 5.09 -6.87 5.02
N GLN A 169 4.14 -7.77 4.83
CA GLN A 169 4.28 -8.93 3.94
C GLN A 169 2.92 -9.33 3.39
N LEU A 170 2.91 -9.99 2.24
CA LEU A 170 1.71 -10.52 1.60
C LEU A 170 1.68 -12.05 1.73
N PRO A 171 0.49 -12.64 1.87
CA PRO A 171 -0.79 -11.97 2.04
C PRO A 171 -0.96 -11.41 3.46
N ALA A 172 -1.71 -10.32 3.61
CA ALA A 172 -2.13 -9.81 4.90
C ALA A 172 -3.65 -9.79 4.98
N LEU A 173 -4.19 -10.23 6.12
CA LEU A 173 -5.62 -10.37 6.34
C LEU A 173 -6.02 -9.62 7.61
N PHE A 174 -7.11 -8.88 7.52
CA PHE A 174 -7.71 -8.15 8.64
C PHE A 174 -9.20 -8.44 8.68
N ILE A 175 -9.79 -8.48 9.86
CA ILE A 175 -11.22 -8.67 10.02
C ILE A 175 -11.81 -7.42 10.64
N LEU A 176 -12.77 -6.83 9.95
CA LEU A 176 -13.56 -5.72 10.43
C LEU A 176 -14.89 -6.26 10.94
N ASP A 177 -15.23 -5.98 12.19
CA ASP A 177 -16.51 -6.39 12.76
C ASP A 177 -17.68 -5.51 12.24
N ARG A 178 -18.93 -5.89 12.57
CA ARG A 178 -20.11 -5.14 12.15
C ARG A 178 -20.20 -3.72 12.73
N LYS A 179 -19.40 -3.41 13.74
CA LYS A 179 -19.32 -2.09 14.38
C LYS A 179 -18.21 -1.24 13.79
N GLY A 180 -17.40 -1.82 12.90
CA GLY A 180 -16.27 -1.14 12.29
C GLY A 180 -14.98 -1.21 13.12
N ASN A 181 -14.84 -2.17 14.04
CA ASN A 181 -13.59 -2.38 14.76
C ASN A 181 -12.72 -3.39 14.02
N LEU A 182 -11.44 -3.09 13.96
CA LEU A 182 -10.38 -3.90 13.36
C LEU A 182 -9.74 -4.81 14.39
#